data_2158b4e810ff2314e65001e3dd2323be
#
_entry.id   2158b4e810ff2314e65001e3dd2323be
#
_cell.length_a   1.000
_cell.length_b   1.000
_cell.length_c   1.000
_cell.angle_alpha   90.00
_cell.angle_beta   90.00
_cell.angle_gamma   90.00
#
_symmetry.space_group_name_H-M   'P 1'
#
loop_
_entity.id
_entity.type
_entity.pdbx_description
1 polymer ?
#
loop_
_entity_poly.entity_id
_entity_poly.type
_entity_poly.pdbx_seq_one_letter_code
_entity_poly.pdbx_strand_id
1 'polypeptide(L)'
;MHIHILGICGTFMGGIAVLAKAEGHKVTGCDANVYPPMSTQLEAQGIELIEGFDPSQTSLNPDIYVIGNVVSRGNPLMEEILNRGLPYISGPQWLAENVLQGRWVLAVAGTHGKTTTSSMLAWILEYAGLAPGFLIGGVPQNFGISARLPGTPKQDTKSQSPFFVIEACLLYTSPSPRD
;
A
#
# COMPACT_ATOMS: atom_id res chain seq x y z
N MET A 1 -10.87 -6.98 9.56
CA MET A 1 -11.33 -7.31 8.20
C MET A 1 -10.30 -8.20 7.52
N HIS A 2 -10.72 -9.02 6.55
CA HIS A 2 -9.84 -9.75 5.66
C HIS A 2 -9.74 -8.99 4.32
N ILE A 3 -8.55 -8.55 3.97
CA ILE A 3 -8.24 -7.79 2.74
C ILE A 3 -7.45 -8.70 1.81
N HIS A 4 -7.89 -8.84 0.55
CA HIS A 4 -7.13 -9.56 -0.48
C HIS A 4 -6.65 -8.59 -1.56
N ILE A 5 -5.34 -8.56 -1.79
CA ILE A 5 -4.68 -7.54 -2.64
C ILE A 5 -4.22 -8.17 -3.95
N LEU A 6 -4.71 -7.68 -5.08
CA LEU A 6 -4.28 -8.09 -6.41
C LEU A 6 -3.10 -7.22 -6.88
N GLY A 7 -2.04 -7.83 -7.33
CA GLY A 7 -0.79 -7.14 -7.70
C GLY A 7 0.05 -6.74 -6.48
N ILE A 8 0.04 -7.56 -5.44
CA ILE A 8 0.62 -7.26 -4.11
C ILE A 8 2.14 -7.07 -4.14
N CYS A 9 2.85 -7.69 -5.07
CA CYS A 9 4.31 -7.61 -5.16
C CYS A 9 4.82 -6.30 -5.78
N GLY A 10 3.93 -5.43 -6.28
CA GLY A 10 4.27 -4.06 -6.63
C GLY A 10 4.64 -3.24 -5.40
N THR A 11 5.64 -2.35 -5.51
CA THR A 11 6.17 -1.58 -4.36
C THR A 11 5.07 -0.82 -3.59
N PHE A 12 4.14 -0.21 -4.31
CA PHE A 12 3.02 0.51 -3.72
C PHE A 12 2.03 -0.44 -3.04
N MET A 13 1.61 -1.48 -3.75
CA MET A 13 0.62 -2.41 -3.23
C MET A 13 1.17 -3.23 -2.06
N GLY A 14 2.46 -3.59 -2.11
CA GLY A 14 3.17 -4.17 -0.97
C GLY A 14 3.20 -3.23 0.24
N GLY A 15 3.42 -1.94 0.02
CA GLY A 15 3.33 -0.95 1.09
C GLY A 15 1.92 -0.81 1.67
N ILE A 16 0.86 -0.87 0.83
CA ILE A 16 -0.53 -0.94 1.31
C ILE A 16 -0.75 -2.19 2.17
N ALA A 17 -0.22 -3.34 1.74
CA ALA A 17 -0.32 -4.59 2.49
C ALA A 17 0.30 -4.47 3.90
N VAL A 18 1.47 -3.83 3.97
CA VAL A 18 2.17 -3.55 5.24
C VAL A 18 1.33 -2.63 6.15
N LEU A 19 0.79 -1.54 5.59
CA LEU A 19 -0.06 -0.61 6.35
C LEU A 19 -1.33 -1.29 6.85
N ALA A 20 -2.03 -2.04 6.00
CA ALA A 20 -3.24 -2.77 6.37
C ALA A 20 -2.96 -3.82 7.46
N LYS A 21 -1.82 -4.51 7.38
CA LYS A 21 -1.39 -5.45 8.42
C LYS A 21 -1.11 -4.75 9.74
N ALA A 22 -0.46 -3.58 9.70
CA ALA A 22 -0.16 -2.78 10.88
C ALA A 22 -1.43 -2.22 11.55
N GLU A 23 -2.52 -2.03 10.80
CA GLU A 23 -3.85 -1.68 11.33
C GLU A 23 -4.61 -2.88 11.93
N GLY A 24 -4.00 -4.08 11.91
CA GLY A 24 -4.60 -5.28 12.48
C GLY A 24 -5.52 -6.05 11.55
N HIS A 25 -5.49 -5.78 10.25
CA HIS A 25 -6.24 -6.55 9.26
C HIS A 25 -5.57 -7.90 8.95
N LYS A 26 -6.37 -8.90 8.63
CA LYS A 26 -5.87 -10.09 7.94
C LYS A 26 -5.59 -9.70 6.50
N VAL A 27 -4.37 -9.88 6.03
CA VAL A 27 -3.97 -9.54 4.66
C VAL A 27 -3.49 -10.78 3.92
N THR A 28 -4.05 -11.01 2.75
CA THR A 28 -3.58 -11.98 1.76
C THR A 28 -3.43 -11.26 0.42
N GLY A 29 -2.72 -11.83 -0.52
CA GLY A 29 -2.68 -11.21 -1.85
C GLY A 29 -2.09 -12.11 -2.91
N CYS A 30 -2.26 -11.69 -4.17
CA CYS A 30 -1.76 -12.42 -5.32
C CYS A 30 -1.01 -11.51 -6.29
N ASP A 31 -0.11 -12.11 -7.03
CA ASP A 31 0.61 -11.45 -8.12
C ASP A 31 0.95 -12.48 -9.21
N ALA A 32 1.17 -12.01 -10.44
CA ALA A 32 1.67 -12.85 -11.53
C ALA A 32 3.05 -13.43 -11.22
N ASN A 33 3.85 -12.69 -10.47
CA ASN A 33 5.23 -13.05 -10.13
C ASN A 33 5.47 -12.82 -8.63
N VAL A 34 5.59 -13.90 -7.89
CA VAL A 34 5.89 -13.89 -6.45
C VAL A 34 7.34 -14.28 -6.24
N TYR A 35 8.25 -13.30 -6.24
CA TYR A 35 9.69 -13.54 -6.07
C TYR A 35 10.37 -12.47 -5.20
N PRO A 36 11.53 -12.79 -4.60
CA PRO A 36 12.32 -11.83 -3.82
C PRO A 36 12.73 -10.58 -4.64
N PRO A 37 12.92 -9.41 -3.98
CA PRO A 37 12.91 -9.23 -2.51
C PRO A 37 11.53 -8.98 -1.89
N MET A 38 10.52 -8.61 -2.69
CA MET A 38 9.21 -8.20 -2.16
C MET A 38 8.47 -9.35 -1.47
N SER A 39 8.43 -10.54 -2.08
CA SER A 39 7.76 -11.69 -1.48
C SER A 39 8.30 -12.01 -0.09
N THR A 40 9.63 -12.07 0.05
CA THR A 40 10.29 -12.34 1.34
C THR A 40 9.95 -11.29 2.40
N GLN A 41 9.85 -10.01 2.02
CA GLN A 41 9.49 -8.93 2.95
C GLN A 41 8.04 -9.03 3.43
N LEU A 42 7.12 -9.38 2.54
CA LEU A 42 5.70 -9.54 2.86
C LEU A 42 5.45 -10.80 3.71
N GLU A 43 6.07 -11.92 3.34
CA GLU A 43 6.00 -13.19 4.10
C GLU A 43 6.57 -13.04 5.51
N ALA A 44 7.68 -12.30 5.69
CA ALA A 44 8.26 -12.00 6.99
C ALA A 44 7.30 -11.23 7.91
N GLN A 45 6.31 -10.55 7.34
CA GLN A 45 5.24 -9.87 8.09
C GLN A 45 3.98 -10.73 8.28
N GLY A 46 4.04 -12.00 7.89
CA GLY A 46 2.92 -12.93 8.02
C GLY A 46 1.78 -12.63 7.04
N ILE A 47 2.12 -12.14 5.85
CA ILE A 47 1.19 -11.95 4.74
C ILE A 47 1.28 -13.17 3.83
N GLU A 48 0.16 -13.81 3.58
CA GLU A 48 0.06 -14.97 2.70
C GLU A 48 0.01 -14.52 1.24
N LEU A 49 0.92 -15.06 0.42
CA LEU A 49 1.06 -14.75 -1.00
C LEU A 49 0.64 -15.92 -1.86
N ILE A 50 -0.07 -15.62 -2.94
CA ILE A 50 -0.55 -16.61 -3.92
C ILE A 50 0.00 -16.20 -5.29
N GLU A 51 0.60 -17.14 -6.01
CA GLU A 51 1.07 -16.89 -7.37
C GLU A 51 -0.09 -17.05 -8.37
N GLY A 52 -0.19 -16.09 -9.30
CA GLY A 52 -1.24 -16.06 -10.32
C GLY A 52 -2.54 -15.42 -9.86
N PHE A 53 -3.46 -15.26 -10.82
CA PHE A 53 -4.77 -14.64 -10.63
C PHE A 53 -5.89 -15.66 -10.91
N ASP A 54 -5.87 -16.77 -10.19
CA ASP A 54 -6.87 -17.82 -10.36
C ASP A 54 -8.22 -17.40 -9.75
N PRO A 55 -9.35 -17.55 -10.47
CA PRO A 55 -10.68 -17.22 -9.97
C PRO A 55 -11.09 -17.98 -8.69
N SER A 56 -10.50 -19.15 -8.42
CA SER A 56 -10.75 -19.92 -7.19
C SER A 56 -10.38 -19.17 -5.92
N GLN A 57 -9.52 -18.15 -6.01
CA GLN A 57 -9.16 -17.30 -4.88
C GLN A 57 -10.36 -16.54 -4.31
N THR A 58 -11.47 -16.43 -5.03
CA THR A 58 -12.72 -15.90 -4.47
C THR A 58 -13.27 -16.75 -3.32
N SER A 59 -12.86 -18.02 -3.20
CA SER A 59 -13.20 -18.89 -2.06
C SER A 59 -12.57 -18.48 -0.73
N LEU A 60 -11.54 -17.61 -0.75
CA LEU A 60 -10.96 -17.01 0.45
C LEU A 60 -11.95 -16.11 1.19
N ASN A 61 -13.03 -15.68 0.52
CA ASN A 61 -14.09 -14.82 1.03
C ASN A 61 -13.54 -13.60 1.81
N PRO A 62 -12.67 -12.78 1.21
CA PRO A 62 -12.23 -11.56 1.85
C PRO A 62 -13.39 -10.56 1.96
N ASP A 63 -13.30 -9.67 2.95
CA ASP A 63 -14.28 -8.60 3.11
C ASP A 63 -14.20 -7.59 1.97
N ILE A 64 -12.99 -7.39 1.40
CA ILE A 64 -12.75 -6.49 0.28
C ILE A 64 -11.53 -6.92 -0.54
N TYR A 65 -11.61 -6.69 -1.86
CA TYR A 65 -10.49 -6.83 -2.78
C TYR A 65 -9.86 -5.46 -3.05
N VAL A 66 -8.54 -5.35 -2.88
CA VAL A 66 -7.80 -4.13 -3.21
C VAL A 66 -7.02 -4.35 -4.50
N ILE A 67 -7.34 -3.55 -5.52
CA ILE A 67 -6.88 -3.77 -6.88
C ILE A 67 -5.68 -2.89 -7.19
N GLY A 68 -4.57 -3.51 -7.58
CA GLY A 68 -3.36 -2.82 -8.03
C GLY A 68 -3.40 -2.42 -9.51
N ASN A 69 -2.57 -1.46 -9.89
CA ASN A 69 -2.54 -0.89 -11.24
C ASN A 69 -2.10 -1.89 -12.34
N VAL A 70 -1.44 -2.97 -11.97
CA VAL A 70 -1.03 -4.03 -12.91
C VAL A 70 -2.20 -4.90 -13.35
N VAL A 71 -3.31 -4.82 -12.66
CA VAL A 71 -4.52 -5.60 -12.95
C VAL A 71 -5.35 -4.85 -13.99
N SER A 72 -5.51 -5.44 -15.17
CA SER A 72 -6.27 -4.88 -16.28
C SER A 72 -7.48 -5.76 -16.63
N ARG A 73 -8.31 -5.29 -17.55
CA ARG A 73 -9.40 -6.09 -18.13
C ARG A 73 -8.86 -7.39 -18.72
N GLY A 74 -9.63 -8.47 -18.58
CA GLY A 74 -9.22 -9.81 -19.00
C GLY A 74 -8.40 -10.56 -17.95
N ASN A 75 -8.08 -9.96 -16.80
CA ASN A 75 -7.51 -10.69 -15.68
C ASN A 75 -8.56 -11.64 -15.10
N PRO A 76 -8.31 -12.98 -15.04
CA PRO A 76 -9.33 -13.95 -14.69
C PRO A 76 -9.97 -13.73 -13.32
N LEU A 77 -9.17 -13.40 -12.30
CA LEU A 77 -9.67 -13.13 -10.95
C LEU A 77 -10.48 -11.84 -10.90
N MET A 78 -10.02 -10.78 -11.60
CA MET A 78 -10.75 -9.53 -11.65
C MET A 78 -12.12 -9.68 -12.34
N GLU A 79 -12.16 -10.41 -13.46
CA GLU A 79 -13.44 -10.69 -14.16
C GLU A 79 -14.39 -11.47 -13.25
N GLU A 80 -13.90 -12.45 -12.47
CA GLU A 80 -14.73 -13.18 -11.52
C GLU A 80 -15.27 -12.29 -10.39
N ILE A 81 -14.42 -11.38 -9.85
CA ILE A 81 -14.84 -10.39 -8.85
C ILE A 81 -15.99 -9.53 -9.39
N LEU A 82 -15.85 -9.04 -10.63
CA LEU A 82 -16.88 -8.22 -11.30
C LEU A 82 -18.14 -9.00 -11.57
N ASN A 83 -18.04 -10.22 -12.12
CA ASN A 83 -19.18 -11.07 -12.46
C ASN A 83 -20.01 -11.44 -11.22
N ARG A 84 -19.38 -11.63 -10.09
CA ARG A 84 -20.05 -11.94 -8.81
C ARG A 84 -20.48 -10.72 -8.02
N GLY A 85 -20.14 -9.51 -8.48
CA GLY A 85 -20.44 -8.27 -7.75
C GLY A 85 -19.77 -8.20 -6.37
N LEU A 86 -18.57 -8.76 -6.23
CA LEU A 86 -17.83 -8.76 -4.97
C LEU A 86 -17.27 -7.35 -4.67
N PRO A 87 -17.14 -6.97 -3.38
CA PRO A 87 -16.67 -5.64 -3.02
C PRO A 87 -15.19 -5.46 -3.38
N TYR A 88 -14.89 -4.41 -4.13
CA TYR A 88 -13.53 -4.07 -4.51
C TYR A 88 -13.28 -2.57 -4.47
N ILE A 89 -12.02 -2.19 -4.31
CA ILE A 89 -11.53 -0.80 -4.25
C ILE A 89 -10.14 -0.72 -4.88
N SER A 90 -9.77 0.42 -5.42
CA SER A 90 -8.39 0.63 -5.88
C SER A 90 -7.43 0.83 -4.70
N GLY A 91 -6.13 0.48 -4.89
CA GLY A 91 -5.12 0.71 -3.87
C GLY A 91 -5.04 2.16 -3.38
N PRO A 92 -4.97 3.16 -4.27
CA PRO A 92 -4.97 4.57 -3.87
C PRO A 92 -6.21 5.01 -3.10
N GLN A 93 -7.38 4.53 -3.49
CA GLN A 93 -8.63 4.85 -2.80
C GLN A 93 -8.66 4.23 -1.40
N TRP A 94 -8.26 2.95 -1.27
CA TRP A 94 -8.15 2.31 0.04
C TRP A 94 -7.23 3.08 0.98
N LEU A 95 -6.05 3.49 0.48
CA LEU A 95 -5.10 4.31 1.23
C LEU A 95 -5.72 5.64 1.68
N ALA A 96 -6.43 6.33 0.78
CA ALA A 96 -7.05 7.60 1.06
C ALA A 96 -8.13 7.48 2.15
N GLU A 97 -8.96 6.45 2.08
CA GLU A 97 -10.11 6.27 2.99
C GLU A 97 -9.69 5.71 4.36
N ASN A 98 -8.67 4.85 4.42
CA ASN A 98 -8.32 4.17 5.67
C ASN A 98 -7.13 4.80 6.38
N VAL A 99 -6.16 5.35 5.63
CA VAL A 99 -4.90 5.82 6.23
C VAL A 99 -4.75 7.34 6.19
N LEU A 100 -5.15 8.01 5.11
CA LEU A 100 -4.84 9.43 4.92
C LEU A 100 -5.88 10.38 5.49
N GLN A 101 -7.08 9.93 5.84
CA GLN A 101 -8.13 10.79 6.38
C GLN A 101 -7.68 11.49 7.66
N GLY A 102 -7.95 12.80 7.72
CA GLY A 102 -7.60 13.64 8.87
C GLY A 102 -6.09 13.90 9.04
N ARG A 103 -5.26 13.54 8.07
CA ARG A 103 -3.80 13.72 8.12
C ARG A 103 -3.31 14.80 7.15
N TRP A 104 -2.19 15.39 7.49
CA TRP A 104 -1.45 16.27 6.59
C TRP A 104 -0.58 15.41 5.67
N VAL A 105 -1.07 15.25 4.43
CA VAL A 105 -0.39 14.47 3.42
C VAL A 105 0.66 15.33 2.72
N LEU A 106 1.91 14.89 2.81
CA LEU A 106 3.06 15.51 2.18
C LEU A 106 3.43 14.68 0.94
N ALA A 107 2.89 15.09 -0.21
CA ALA A 107 3.07 14.36 -1.47
C ALA A 107 4.29 14.89 -2.24
N VAL A 108 5.23 14.01 -2.56
CA VAL A 108 6.41 14.32 -3.36
C VAL A 108 6.18 13.92 -4.80
N ALA A 109 6.03 14.91 -5.69
CA ALA A 109 5.84 14.73 -7.13
C ALA A 109 7.09 15.12 -7.91
N GLY A 110 7.25 14.56 -9.11
CA GLY A 110 8.35 14.88 -10.02
C GLY A 110 8.72 13.74 -10.94
N THR A 111 9.48 13.98 -11.98
CA THR A 111 9.96 12.96 -12.92
C THR A 111 11.08 12.10 -12.32
N HIS A 112 11.99 12.71 -11.55
CA HIS A 112 13.14 12.06 -10.93
C HIS A 112 13.29 12.47 -9.46
N GLY A 113 13.99 11.67 -8.68
CA GLY A 113 14.35 11.98 -7.29
C GLY A 113 13.22 11.89 -6.27
N LYS A 114 12.03 11.42 -6.63
CA LYS A 114 10.88 11.31 -5.72
C LYS A 114 11.19 10.46 -4.49
N THR A 115 11.70 9.25 -4.70
CA THR A 115 12.04 8.30 -3.62
C THR A 115 13.07 8.90 -2.65
N THR A 116 14.10 9.57 -3.19
CA THR A 116 15.12 10.22 -2.36
C THR A 116 14.53 11.38 -1.56
N THR A 117 13.74 12.24 -2.22
CA THR A 117 13.13 13.41 -1.57
C THR A 117 12.11 13.00 -0.52
N SER A 118 11.24 12.02 -0.80
CA SER A 118 10.28 11.52 0.19
C SER A 118 10.98 10.84 1.38
N SER A 119 12.06 10.10 1.13
CA SER A 119 12.87 9.49 2.18
C SER A 119 13.53 10.55 3.08
N MET A 120 14.09 11.60 2.48
CA MET A 120 14.67 12.72 3.22
C MET A 120 13.62 13.48 4.02
N LEU A 121 12.46 13.75 3.43
CA LEU A 121 11.36 14.43 4.11
C LEU A 121 10.85 13.62 5.31
N ALA A 122 10.61 12.34 5.13
CA ALA A 122 10.22 11.44 6.22
C ALA A 122 11.29 11.41 7.34
N TRP A 123 12.58 11.39 6.97
CA TRP A 123 13.66 11.40 7.94
C TRP A 123 13.78 12.72 8.69
N ILE A 124 13.61 13.87 8.03
CA ILE A 124 13.59 15.19 8.68
C ILE A 124 12.49 15.27 9.74
N LEU A 125 11.29 14.80 9.40
CA LEU A 125 10.15 14.75 10.33
C LEU A 125 10.42 13.80 11.50
N GLU A 126 11.02 12.64 11.23
CA GLU A 126 11.43 11.70 12.27
C GLU A 126 12.47 12.28 13.21
N TYR A 127 13.52 12.91 12.65
CA TYR A 127 14.57 13.57 13.43
C TYR A 127 14.03 14.71 14.29
N ALA A 128 13.05 15.43 13.78
CA ALA A 128 12.32 16.47 14.55
C ALA A 128 11.40 15.88 15.65
N GLY A 129 11.31 14.54 15.77
CA GLY A 129 10.48 13.89 16.78
C GLY A 129 8.99 13.85 16.45
N LEU A 130 8.62 14.07 15.19
CA LEU A 130 7.23 14.13 14.73
C LEU A 130 6.64 12.77 14.34
N ALA A 131 7.45 11.72 14.28
CA ALA A 131 7.05 10.33 14.02
C ALA A 131 6.06 10.14 12.83
N PRO A 132 6.39 10.59 11.60
CA PRO A 132 5.47 10.57 10.47
C PRO A 132 5.14 9.14 10.04
N GLY A 133 3.95 8.96 9.45
CA GLY A 133 3.67 7.83 8.58
C GLY A 133 4.27 8.07 7.20
N PHE A 134 4.50 7.02 6.44
CA PHE A 134 4.96 7.14 5.06
C PHE A 134 4.65 5.91 4.21
N LEU A 135 4.57 6.14 2.90
CA LEU A 135 4.56 5.13 1.84
C LEU A 135 5.49 5.61 0.72
N ILE A 136 6.62 4.96 0.56
CA ILE A 136 7.73 5.36 -0.31
C ILE A 136 8.02 4.22 -1.29
N GLY A 137 8.32 4.53 -2.55
CA GLY A 137 8.57 3.57 -3.62
C GLY A 137 9.87 2.76 -3.52
N GLY A 138 10.59 2.85 -2.40
CA GLY A 138 11.79 2.09 -2.07
C GLY A 138 11.90 1.87 -0.57
N VAL A 139 12.97 1.21 -0.14
CA VAL A 139 13.25 0.98 1.28
C VAL A 139 14.33 1.97 1.73
N PRO A 140 13.96 3.09 2.41
CA PRO A 140 14.94 4.02 2.93
C PRO A 140 15.80 3.34 4.00
N GLN A 141 17.12 3.43 3.87
CA GLN A 141 18.05 2.74 4.77
C GLN A 141 17.85 3.10 6.24
N ASN A 142 17.50 4.36 6.52
CA ASN A 142 17.27 4.86 7.89
C ASN A 142 16.06 4.22 8.57
N PHE A 143 15.12 3.69 7.80
CA PHE A 143 13.90 3.07 8.32
C PHE A 143 13.87 1.55 8.14
N GLY A 144 14.55 1.03 7.12
CA GLY A 144 14.57 -0.39 6.78
C GLY A 144 13.23 -0.95 6.25
N ILE A 145 12.24 -0.10 6.04
CA ILE A 145 10.89 -0.44 5.55
C ILE A 145 10.40 0.62 4.56
N SER A 146 9.53 0.23 3.64
CA SER A 146 8.97 1.12 2.60
C SER A 146 7.68 1.83 3.03
N ALA A 147 7.01 1.33 4.06
CA ALA A 147 5.75 1.87 4.55
C ALA A 147 5.63 1.73 6.07
N ARG A 148 5.04 2.74 6.70
CA ARG A 148 4.80 2.78 8.15
C ARG A 148 3.59 3.65 8.47
N LEU A 149 2.77 3.21 9.42
CA LEU A 149 1.74 4.07 10.03
C LEU A 149 2.39 5.17 10.87
N PRO A 150 1.72 6.32 11.04
CA PRO A 150 2.21 7.37 11.93
C PRO A 150 2.39 6.87 13.35
N GLY A 151 3.52 7.20 13.95
CA GLY A 151 3.81 6.92 15.35
C GLY A 151 3.31 8.03 16.29
N THR A 152 3.71 7.95 17.55
CA THR A 152 3.45 8.98 18.57
C THR A 152 4.60 9.97 18.61
N PRO A 153 4.36 11.27 18.39
CA PRO A 153 5.39 12.29 18.47
C PRO A 153 6.01 12.40 19.87
N LYS A 154 7.29 12.74 19.94
CA LYS A 154 7.97 12.93 21.24
C LYS A 154 7.42 14.09 22.06
N GLN A 155 6.85 15.09 21.38
CA GLN A 155 6.35 16.33 21.99
C GLN A 155 4.86 16.22 22.40
N ASP A 156 4.09 15.33 21.77
CA ASP A 156 2.70 15.06 22.10
C ASP A 156 2.48 13.55 22.18
N THR A 157 2.51 13.01 23.37
CA THR A 157 2.36 11.57 23.62
C THR A 157 0.90 11.10 23.65
N LYS A 158 -0.06 11.99 23.41
CA LYS A 158 -1.49 11.69 23.50
C LYS A 158 -2.15 11.39 22.16
N SER A 159 -1.52 11.82 21.06
CA SER A 159 -2.05 11.63 19.71
C SER A 159 -1.02 11.01 18.77
N GLN A 160 -1.51 10.37 17.70
CA GLN A 160 -0.64 9.97 16.59
C GLN A 160 -0.17 11.19 15.80
N SER A 161 0.98 11.07 15.12
CA SER A 161 1.46 12.09 14.21
C SER A 161 0.41 12.44 13.14
N PRO A 162 0.16 13.73 12.88
CA PRO A 162 -0.73 14.10 11.79
C PRO A 162 -0.08 13.96 10.41
N PHE A 163 1.23 13.78 10.33
CA PHE A 163 1.98 13.81 9.07
C PHE A 163 2.06 12.45 8.40
N PHE A 164 1.83 12.45 7.09
CA PHE A 164 2.02 11.27 6.24
C PHE A 164 2.75 11.67 4.95
N VAL A 165 3.90 11.05 4.68
CA VAL A 165 4.70 11.29 3.48
C VAL A 165 4.39 10.26 2.43
N ILE A 166 4.05 10.69 1.21
CA ILE A 166 3.73 9.80 0.10
C ILE A 166 4.49 10.20 -1.17
N GLU A 167 4.90 9.19 -1.91
CA GLU A 167 5.49 9.38 -3.24
C GLU A 167 4.39 9.44 -4.30
N ALA A 168 4.23 10.62 -4.94
CA ALA A 168 3.08 10.90 -5.81
C ALA A 168 3.14 10.27 -7.22
N CYS A 169 4.20 9.51 -7.58
CA CYS A 169 4.23 8.77 -8.85
C CYS A 169 3.11 7.72 -8.95
N LEU A 170 2.50 7.41 -7.84
CA LEU A 170 1.41 6.46 -7.71
C LEU A 170 0.05 7.01 -8.21
N LEU A 171 -0.03 8.33 -8.40
CA LEU A 171 -1.23 8.99 -8.92
C LEU A 171 -1.25 9.04 -10.46
N TYR A 172 -0.10 8.84 -11.12
CA TYR A 172 0.04 8.97 -12.58
C TYR A 172 -0.36 7.73 -13.38
N THR A 173 -0.57 6.60 -12.72
CA THR A 173 -0.93 5.34 -13.37
C THR A 173 -2.40 4.94 -13.18
N SER A 174 -3.23 5.82 -12.62
CA SER A 174 -4.67 5.64 -12.71
C SER A 174 -5.08 5.92 -14.16
N PRO A 175 -5.64 4.93 -14.89
CA PRO A 175 -6.21 5.23 -16.19
C PRO A 175 -7.27 6.31 -15.99
N SER A 176 -7.17 7.38 -16.77
CA SER A 176 -8.21 8.39 -16.81
C SER A 176 -9.53 7.69 -17.19
N PRO A 177 -10.66 8.00 -16.57
CA PRO A 177 -11.96 7.46 -16.99
C PRO A 177 -12.35 7.84 -18.43
N ARG A 178 -11.48 8.49 -19.17
CA ARG A 178 -11.72 9.02 -20.52
C ARG A 178 -10.88 8.36 -21.62
N ASP A 179 -10.04 7.36 -21.30
CA ASP A 179 -9.28 6.61 -22.33
C ASP A 179 -9.86 5.23 -22.55
#